data_0b7ee47ab84d52014536dd76a0825754
#
_entry.id   0b7ee47ab84d52014536dd76a0825754
#
_cell.length_a   1.000
_cell.length_b   1.000
_cell.length_c   1.000
_cell.angle_alpha   90.00
_cell.angle_beta   90.00
_cell.angle_gamma   90.00
#
_symmetry.space_group_name_H-M   'P 1'
#
loop_
_entity.id
_entity.type
_entity.pdbx_description
1 polymer ?
#
loop_
_entity_poly.entity_id
_entity_poly.type
_entity_poly.pdbx_seq_one_letter_code
_entity_poly.pdbx_strand_id
1 'polypeptide(L)'
;PETLVRYTRESYIGVVDDYVRITFDRKLQYQRTDSWTDFGRSGDWRSMDSVTAQGFGLPYSGVVLEVKTYNTVPTWVVELVKRFDLQRSGNCKYSTAIWREGAFLGYPSTNFAQQAVLASI
;
A
#
# COMPACT_ATOMS: atom_id res chain seq x y z
N PRO A 1 12.76 -12.10 -7.84
CA PRO A 1 11.68 -11.36 -7.18
C PRO A 1 10.82 -12.33 -6.36
N GLU A 2 10.25 -11.83 -5.28
CA GLU A 2 9.40 -12.68 -4.43
C GLU A 2 7.93 -12.37 -4.58
N THR A 3 7.60 -11.15 -4.94
CA THR A 3 6.22 -10.68 -4.97
C THR A 3 6.00 -9.62 -6.02
N LEU A 4 4.89 -9.76 -6.74
CA LEU A 4 4.34 -8.73 -7.60
C LEU A 4 3.21 -8.02 -6.86
N VAL A 5 3.10 -6.73 -7.07
CA VAL A 5 2.01 -5.91 -6.54
C VAL A 5 1.36 -5.15 -7.69
N ARG A 6 0.04 -5.13 -7.73
CA ARG A 6 -0.71 -4.31 -8.68
C ARG A 6 -1.83 -3.54 -7.99
N TYR A 7 -2.16 -2.41 -8.55
CA TYR A 7 -3.24 -1.56 -8.04
C TYR A 7 -3.71 -0.61 -9.15
N THR A 8 -4.86 -0.02 -8.94
CA THR A 8 -5.38 1.04 -9.81
C THR A 8 -5.09 2.38 -9.17
N ARG A 9 -4.49 3.30 -9.91
CA ARG A 9 -4.10 4.63 -9.41
C ARG A 9 -4.84 5.74 -10.15
N GLU A 10 -5.43 6.63 -9.37
CA GLU A 10 -5.79 7.98 -9.81
C GLU A 10 -4.74 8.97 -9.32
N SER A 11 -4.28 9.83 -10.20
CA SER A 11 -3.24 10.81 -9.87
C SER A 11 -3.71 12.21 -10.26
N TYR A 12 -3.52 13.14 -9.34
CA TYR A 12 -3.88 14.55 -9.51
C TYR A 12 -2.67 15.42 -9.24
N ILE A 13 -2.49 16.45 -10.06
CA ILE A 13 -1.43 17.45 -9.91
C ILE A 13 -2.10 18.80 -9.75
N GLY A 14 -1.59 19.65 -8.88
CA GLY A 14 -2.11 21.00 -8.69
C GLY A 14 -2.03 21.81 -9.99
N VAL A 15 -3.12 22.50 -10.32
CA VAL A 15 -3.18 23.32 -11.56
C VAL A 15 -2.36 24.60 -11.42
N VAL A 16 -2.36 25.21 -10.23
CA VAL A 16 -1.61 26.43 -9.93
C VAL A 16 -0.24 26.07 -9.35
N ASP A 17 -0.22 25.04 -8.50
CA ASP A 17 0.97 24.58 -7.79
C ASP A 17 1.27 23.15 -8.22
N ASP A 18 2.07 22.98 -9.26
CA ASP A 18 2.45 21.67 -9.80
C ASP A 18 3.33 20.83 -8.85
N TYR A 19 3.75 21.42 -7.74
CA TYR A 19 4.53 20.76 -6.72
C TYR A 19 3.68 19.90 -5.75
N VAL A 20 2.37 19.92 -5.86
CA VAL A 20 1.48 19.05 -5.08
C VAL A 20 0.96 17.93 -5.97
N ARG A 21 1.19 16.71 -5.53
CA ARG A 21 0.63 15.53 -6.17
C ARG A 21 -0.17 14.71 -5.16
N ILE A 22 -1.38 14.35 -5.54
CA ILE A 22 -2.24 13.47 -4.77
C ILE A 22 -2.50 12.22 -5.57
N THR A 23 -2.34 11.06 -4.97
CA THR A 23 -2.67 9.78 -5.59
C THR A 23 -3.60 8.97 -4.70
N PHE A 24 -4.53 8.28 -5.34
CA PHE A 24 -5.42 7.30 -4.72
C PHE A 24 -5.14 5.95 -5.33
N ASP A 25 -4.64 5.02 -4.55
CA ASP A 25 -4.38 3.66 -4.96
C ASP A 25 -5.45 2.73 -4.44
N ARG A 26 -6.12 2.02 -5.34
CA ARG A 26 -7.25 1.14 -5.06
C ARG A 26 -6.99 -0.26 -5.56
N LYS A 27 -7.78 -1.22 -5.09
CA LYS A 27 -7.72 -2.62 -5.55
C LYS A 27 -6.31 -3.18 -5.45
N LEU A 28 -5.68 -2.96 -4.31
CA LEU A 28 -4.35 -3.47 -4.05
C LEU A 28 -4.37 -4.99 -4.02
N GLN A 29 -3.57 -5.60 -4.88
CA GLN A 29 -3.46 -7.04 -5.01
C GLN A 29 -2.00 -7.44 -5.08
N TYR A 30 -1.73 -8.66 -4.70
CA TYR A 30 -0.39 -9.21 -4.76
C TYR A 30 -0.39 -10.63 -5.27
N GLN A 31 0.76 -11.05 -5.76
CA GLN A 31 1.03 -12.41 -6.21
C GLN A 31 2.47 -12.76 -5.90
N ARG A 32 2.68 -13.93 -5.32
CA ARG A 32 4.03 -14.46 -5.19
C ARG A 32 4.57 -14.88 -6.55
N THR A 33 5.85 -14.57 -6.80
CA THR A 33 6.52 -14.98 -8.03
C THR A 33 7.99 -15.24 -7.75
N ASP A 34 8.56 -16.17 -8.49
CA ASP A 34 9.99 -16.45 -8.51
C ASP A 34 10.63 -16.05 -9.85
N SER A 35 9.85 -15.49 -10.74
CA SER A 35 10.26 -15.15 -12.11
C SER A 35 10.28 -13.64 -12.34
N TRP A 36 11.32 -13.17 -13.02
CA TRP A 36 11.43 -11.79 -13.52
C TRP A 36 10.67 -11.56 -14.83
N THR A 37 10.25 -12.60 -15.50
CA THR A 37 9.61 -12.54 -16.81
C THR A 37 8.13 -12.84 -16.79
N ASP A 38 7.64 -13.51 -15.75
CA ASP A 38 6.22 -13.82 -15.59
C ASP A 38 5.50 -12.68 -14.84
N PHE A 39 5.18 -11.62 -15.53
CA PHE A 39 4.53 -10.43 -14.98
C PHE A 39 3.06 -10.65 -14.57
N GLY A 40 2.79 -11.73 -13.83
CA GLY A 40 1.45 -12.06 -13.37
C GLY A 40 0.55 -12.65 -14.44
N ARG A 41 1.12 -13.22 -15.49
CA ARG A 41 0.38 -13.91 -16.56
C ARG A 41 -0.20 -15.24 -16.10
N SER A 42 0.49 -15.90 -15.17
CA SER A 42 0.07 -17.15 -14.57
C SER A 42 -0.15 -16.96 -13.07
N GLY A 43 -1.10 -17.70 -12.51
CA GLY A 43 -1.41 -17.70 -11.10
C GLY A 43 -2.48 -16.69 -10.68
N ASP A 44 -2.94 -16.86 -9.47
CA ASP A 44 -4.04 -16.09 -8.91
C ASP A 44 -3.54 -14.86 -8.14
N TRP A 45 -4.19 -13.74 -8.39
CA TRP A 45 -3.97 -12.53 -7.62
C TRP A 45 -4.80 -12.55 -6.34
N ARG A 46 -4.18 -12.16 -5.23
CA ARG A 46 -4.84 -12.06 -3.93
C ARG A 46 -5.04 -10.60 -3.55
N SER A 47 -6.21 -10.30 -3.01
CA SER A 47 -6.47 -8.97 -2.47
C SER A 47 -5.66 -8.76 -1.19
N MET A 48 -5.10 -7.57 -1.01
CA MET A 48 -4.48 -7.18 0.27
C MET A 48 -5.49 -7.11 1.41
N ASP A 49 -6.78 -6.96 1.10
CA ASP A 49 -7.88 -6.88 2.07
C ASP A 49 -8.72 -8.17 2.05
N SER A 50 -8.08 -9.31 1.91
CA SER A 50 -8.77 -10.60 1.94
C SER A 50 -9.35 -10.92 3.32
N VAL A 51 -10.35 -11.80 3.35
CA VAL A 51 -10.93 -12.31 4.60
C VAL A 51 -9.86 -12.97 5.47
N THR A 52 -8.91 -13.67 4.85
CA THR A 52 -7.79 -14.28 5.58
C THR A 52 -6.93 -13.23 6.27
N ALA A 53 -6.59 -12.15 5.58
CA ALA A 53 -5.83 -11.05 6.18
C ALA A 53 -6.57 -10.44 7.36
N GLN A 54 -7.87 -10.20 7.23
CA GLN A 54 -8.72 -9.69 8.31
C GLN A 54 -8.77 -10.65 9.50
N GLY A 55 -8.87 -11.95 9.24
CA GLY A 55 -8.87 -12.97 10.27
C GLY A 55 -7.59 -13.01 11.10
N PHE A 56 -6.46 -12.60 10.53
CA PHE A 56 -5.19 -12.46 11.25
C PHE A 56 -4.99 -11.09 11.88
N GLY A 57 -5.99 -10.21 11.88
CA GLY A 57 -5.90 -8.89 12.48
C GLY A 57 -5.04 -7.91 11.70
N LEU A 58 -4.77 -8.16 10.43
CA LEU A 58 -4.01 -7.24 9.59
C LEU A 58 -4.85 -6.01 9.27
N PRO A 59 -4.23 -4.81 9.24
CA PRO A 59 -4.98 -3.59 8.97
C PRO A 59 -5.56 -3.58 7.57
N TYR A 60 -6.76 -3.02 7.45
CA TYR A 60 -7.44 -2.83 6.17
C TYR A 60 -6.70 -1.76 5.36
N SER A 61 -6.34 -2.07 4.12
CA SER A 61 -5.64 -1.14 3.23
C SER A 61 -6.59 -0.19 2.50
N GLY A 62 -7.71 -0.70 2.04
CA GLY A 62 -8.74 0.08 1.36
C GLY A 62 -8.21 0.90 0.19
N VAL A 63 -8.35 2.21 0.30
CA VAL A 63 -7.78 3.18 -0.62
C VAL A 63 -6.59 3.86 0.05
N VAL A 64 -5.44 3.80 -0.60
CA VAL A 64 -4.24 4.48 -0.09
C VAL A 64 -4.15 5.87 -0.69
N LEU A 65 -4.28 6.88 0.15
CA LEU A 65 -4.07 8.28 -0.20
C LEU A 65 -2.61 8.65 0.06
N GLU A 66 -1.95 9.16 -0.95
CA GLU A 66 -0.61 9.72 -0.84
C GLU A 66 -0.59 11.17 -1.30
N VAL A 67 -0.04 12.04 -0.47
CA VAL A 67 0.15 13.46 -0.81
C VAL A 67 1.64 13.74 -0.83
N LYS A 68 2.14 14.20 -1.96
CA LYS A 68 3.53 14.64 -2.12
C LYS A 68 3.58 16.13 -2.32
N THR A 69 4.37 16.80 -1.50
CA THR A 69 4.65 18.23 -1.58
C THR A 69 6.16 18.45 -1.71
N TYR A 70 6.55 19.62 -2.22
CA TYR A 70 7.97 19.93 -2.36
C TYR A 70 8.58 20.45 -1.06
N ASN A 71 8.74 21.73 -0.91
CA ASN A 71 9.41 22.32 0.26
C ASN A 71 8.43 22.74 1.36
N THR A 72 7.25 23.18 0.98
CA THR A 72 6.24 23.67 1.90
C THR A 72 4.92 22.98 1.63
N VAL A 73 4.15 22.77 2.69
CA VAL A 73 2.81 22.18 2.58
C VAL A 73 1.81 23.33 2.39
N PRO A 74 1.06 23.37 1.27
CA PRO A 74 0.03 24.38 1.07
C PRO A 74 -1.05 24.33 2.16
N THR A 75 -1.62 25.47 2.48
CA THR A 75 -2.67 25.58 3.51
C THR A 75 -3.86 24.67 3.24
N TRP A 76 -4.27 24.55 1.97
CA TRP A 76 -5.41 23.70 1.61
C TRP A 76 -5.14 22.20 1.88
N VAL A 77 -3.89 21.74 1.78
CA VAL A 77 -3.52 20.37 2.15
C VAL A 77 -3.66 20.17 3.66
N VAL A 78 -3.21 21.14 4.46
CA VAL A 78 -3.36 21.10 5.91
C VAL A 78 -4.85 21.07 6.31
N GLU A 79 -5.68 21.87 5.65
CA GLU A 79 -7.12 21.89 5.87
C GLU A 79 -7.78 20.57 5.48
N LEU A 80 -7.35 19.97 4.37
CA LEU A 80 -7.83 18.65 3.94
C LEU A 80 -7.55 17.58 5.00
N VAL A 81 -6.34 17.53 5.49
CA VAL A 81 -5.91 16.58 6.52
C VAL A 81 -6.73 16.74 7.79
N LYS A 82 -6.96 17.99 8.22
CA LYS A 82 -7.77 18.29 9.41
C LYS A 82 -9.24 17.96 9.22
N ARG A 83 -9.79 18.32 8.07
CA ARG A 83 -11.22 18.12 7.79
C ARG A 83 -11.62 16.66 7.79
N PHE A 84 -10.78 15.79 7.27
CA PHE A 84 -11.03 14.35 7.20
C PHE A 84 -10.35 13.55 8.30
N ASP A 85 -9.74 14.24 9.28
CA ASP A 85 -9.02 13.60 10.38
C ASP A 85 -8.02 12.53 9.91
N LEU A 86 -7.27 12.87 8.87
CA LEU A 86 -6.31 11.95 8.28
C LEU A 86 -5.08 11.84 9.17
N GLN A 87 -4.67 10.61 9.42
CA GLN A 87 -3.45 10.33 10.16
C GLN A 87 -2.38 9.76 9.23
N ARG A 88 -1.16 10.23 9.40
CA ARG A 88 -0.03 9.69 8.65
C ARG A 88 0.25 8.26 9.09
N SER A 89 0.26 7.35 8.13
CA SER A 89 0.66 5.97 8.37
C SER A 89 1.71 5.53 7.35
N GLY A 90 2.57 4.60 7.75
CA GLY A 90 3.47 3.95 6.82
C GLY A 90 2.69 2.95 5.95
N ASN A 91 2.90 3.01 4.65
CA ASN A 91 2.34 2.03 3.72
C ASN A 91 3.35 1.72 2.62
N CYS A 92 4.11 0.65 2.82
CA CYS A 92 4.94 0.08 1.77
C CYS A 92 4.19 -1.11 1.17
N LYS A 93 3.68 -0.94 -0.04
CA LYS A 93 2.85 -1.95 -0.71
C LYS A 93 3.56 -3.31 -0.83
N TYR A 94 4.83 -3.28 -1.13
CA TYR A 94 5.63 -4.50 -1.27
C TYR A 94 5.79 -5.25 0.06
N SER A 95 6.20 -4.56 1.11
CA SER A 95 6.33 -5.15 2.44
C SER A 95 4.98 -5.65 2.98
N THR A 96 3.92 -4.90 2.72
CA THR A 96 2.56 -5.28 3.08
C THR A 96 2.13 -6.57 2.36
N ALA A 97 2.45 -6.69 1.08
CA ALA A 97 2.15 -7.89 0.29
C ALA A 97 2.88 -9.13 0.84
N ILE A 98 4.16 -8.99 1.15
CA ILE A 98 4.95 -10.07 1.75
C ILE A 98 4.36 -10.49 3.10
N TRP A 99 3.97 -9.54 3.91
CA TRP A 99 3.34 -9.79 5.21
C TRP A 99 2.04 -10.58 5.05
N ARG A 100 1.17 -10.16 4.14
CA ARG A 100 -0.11 -10.84 3.90
C ARG A 100 0.06 -12.24 3.33
N GLU A 101 1.04 -12.42 2.47
CA GLU A 101 1.38 -13.76 1.96
C GLU A 101 1.86 -14.67 3.08
N GLY A 102 2.66 -14.17 4.00
CA GLY A 102 3.08 -14.92 5.19
C GLY A 102 1.88 -15.35 6.03
N ALA A 103 0.94 -14.46 6.29
CA ALA A 103 -0.29 -14.77 7.02
C ALA A 103 -1.13 -15.82 6.29
N PHE A 104 -1.26 -15.72 4.97
CA PHE A 104 -1.99 -16.68 4.15
C PHE A 104 -1.37 -18.09 4.22
N LEU A 105 -0.03 -18.18 4.26
CA LEU A 105 0.70 -19.43 4.36
C LEU A 105 0.76 -19.98 5.80
N GLY A 106 0.19 -19.27 6.78
CA GLY A 106 0.14 -19.70 8.16
C GLY A 106 1.41 -19.46 8.97
N TYR A 107 2.30 -18.57 8.51
CA TYR A 107 3.46 -18.16 9.30
C TYR A 107 3.06 -17.32 10.51
N PRO A 108 3.81 -17.40 11.64
CA PRO A 108 3.56 -16.55 12.80
C PRO A 108 3.60 -15.07 12.41
N SER A 109 2.48 -14.38 12.57
CA SER A 109 2.30 -12.99 12.11
C SER A 109 3.29 -12.01 12.77
N THR A 110 3.67 -12.27 14.02
CA THR A 110 4.56 -11.39 14.77
C THR A 110 5.95 -11.23 14.15
N ASN A 111 6.60 -12.33 13.79
CA ASN A 111 7.94 -12.26 13.20
C ASN A 111 7.93 -11.68 11.79
N PHE A 112 6.92 -12.02 11.02
CA PHE A 112 6.78 -11.55 9.65
C PHE A 112 6.44 -10.05 9.61
N ALA A 113 5.56 -9.62 10.51
CA ALA A 113 5.18 -8.23 10.65
C ALA A 113 6.36 -7.33 11.03
N GLN A 114 7.16 -7.76 11.99
CA GLN A 114 8.34 -7.01 12.41
C GLN A 114 9.36 -6.86 11.28
N GLN A 115 9.60 -7.90 10.50
CA GLN A 115 10.49 -7.84 9.34
C GLN A 115 9.96 -6.90 8.26
N ALA A 116 8.66 -6.93 7.98
CA ALA A 116 8.04 -6.05 7.00
C ALA A 116 8.10 -4.57 7.43
N VAL A 117 7.87 -4.28 8.71
CA VAL A 117 7.95 -2.92 9.26
C VAL A 117 9.38 -2.40 9.20
N LEU A 118 10.35 -3.22 9.59
CA LEU A 118 11.78 -2.84 9.52
C LEU A 118 12.23 -2.59 8.08
N ALA A 119 11.73 -3.36 7.12
CA ALA A 119 12.03 -3.18 5.70
C ALA A 119 11.39 -1.91 5.10
N SER A 120 10.30 -1.40 5.70
CA SER A 120 9.59 -0.21 5.23
C SER A 120 10.13 1.10 5.79
N ILE A 121 10.98 1.03 6.81
CA ILE A 121 11.63 2.18 7.41
C ILE A 121 12.89 2.54 6.61
#